data_3ce2361efa93ae68ab1af2454b13e96b
#
_entry.id   3ce2361efa93ae68ab1af2454b13e96b
#
_cell.length_a   1.000
_cell.length_b   1.000
_cell.length_c   1.000
_cell.angle_alpha   90.00
_cell.angle_beta   90.00
_cell.angle_gamma   90.00
#
_symmetry.space_group_name_H-M   'P 1'
#
loop_
_entity.id
_entity.type
_entity.pdbx_description
1 polymer ?
#
loop_
_entity_poly.entity_id
_entity_poly.type
_entity_poly.pdbx_seq_one_letter_code
_entity_poly.pdbx_strand_id
1 'polypeptide(L)'
;MVPGITAAQGAASRLKLSLTHRDTARRLQYVTGHASNGRLPDDLDWRSLADPNATTAIYMPVRTFGEFSAQAMLAGLDPATPAVAVCAATRPGESVIHGTVASLPARLASADLHGPVLVLIGRTLADAAIPQTMDIAAAR
;
A
#
# COMPACT_ATOMS: atom_id res chain seq x y z
N MET A 1 10.55 -24.98 1.25
CA MET A 1 9.72 -23.78 1.41
C MET A 1 9.33 -23.67 2.86
N VAL A 2 9.52 -22.52 3.51
CA VAL A 2 9.16 -22.28 4.91
C VAL A 2 7.88 -21.43 4.92
N PRO A 3 6.81 -21.85 5.62
CA PRO A 3 5.59 -21.05 5.72
C PRO A 3 5.83 -19.79 6.55
N GLY A 4 5.10 -18.73 6.22
CA GLY A 4 5.18 -17.45 6.93
C GLY A 4 4.05 -16.52 6.55
N ILE A 5 3.97 -15.37 7.24
CA ILE A 5 3.04 -14.31 6.91
C ILE A 5 3.67 -13.36 5.88
N THR A 6 2.84 -12.83 4.98
CA THR A 6 3.29 -11.83 4.00
C THR A 6 3.45 -10.44 4.65
N ALA A 7 4.23 -9.56 4.03
CA ALA A 7 4.34 -8.17 4.50
C ALA A 7 2.97 -7.46 4.49
N ALA A 8 2.07 -7.81 3.56
CA ALA A 8 0.71 -7.26 3.53
C ALA A 8 -0.11 -7.66 4.76
N GLN A 9 -0.04 -8.92 5.19
CA GLN A 9 -0.70 -9.37 6.40
C GLN A 9 -0.08 -8.74 7.66
N GLY A 10 1.25 -8.61 7.69
CA GLY A 10 1.95 -7.90 8.76
C GLY A 10 1.51 -6.44 8.86
N ALA A 11 1.48 -5.72 7.74
CA ALA A 11 1.00 -4.34 7.68
C ALA A 11 -0.48 -4.22 8.11
N ALA A 12 -1.36 -5.11 7.61
CA ALA A 12 -2.77 -5.13 7.98
C ALA A 12 -2.97 -5.33 9.50
N SER A 13 -2.21 -6.22 10.10
CA SER A 13 -2.20 -6.43 11.55
C SER A 13 -1.80 -5.17 12.32
N ARG A 14 -0.76 -4.46 11.86
CA ARG A 14 -0.30 -3.21 12.48
C ARG A 14 -1.33 -2.09 12.34
N LEU A 15 -1.98 -2.00 11.19
CA LEU A 15 -3.02 -1.03 10.89
C LEU A 15 -4.39 -1.42 11.49
N LYS A 16 -4.51 -2.60 12.11
CA LYS A 16 -5.75 -3.14 12.69
C LYS A 16 -6.92 -3.17 11.70
N LEU A 17 -6.62 -3.54 10.45
CA LEU A 17 -7.60 -3.63 9.38
C LEU A 17 -7.68 -5.03 8.77
N SER A 18 -8.77 -5.32 8.08
CA SER A 18 -8.92 -6.50 7.24
C SER A 18 -8.55 -6.15 5.79
N LEU A 19 -7.77 -7.01 5.14
CA LEU A 19 -7.43 -6.85 3.71
C LEU A 19 -8.60 -7.15 2.79
N THR A 20 -9.60 -7.89 3.26
CA THR A 20 -10.85 -8.13 2.53
C THR A 20 -12.05 -7.80 3.42
N HIS A 21 -13.13 -7.37 2.79
CA HIS A 21 -14.37 -7.06 3.50
C HIS A 21 -15.56 -7.43 2.62
N ARG A 22 -16.60 -8.06 3.24
CA ARG A 22 -17.77 -8.59 2.51
C ARG A 22 -18.50 -7.54 1.66
N ASP A 23 -18.49 -6.28 2.09
CA ASP A 23 -19.24 -5.20 1.47
C ASP A 23 -18.37 -4.25 0.63
N THR A 24 -17.06 -4.12 0.94
CA THR A 24 -16.20 -3.13 0.31
C THR A 24 -15.09 -3.70 -0.56
N ALA A 25 -14.56 -4.88 -0.23
CA ALA A 25 -13.50 -5.51 -1.03
C ALA A 25 -13.48 -7.03 -0.85
N ARG A 26 -13.99 -7.74 -1.82
CA ARG A 26 -14.04 -9.21 -1.79
C ARG A 26 -12.81 -9.87 -2.37
N ARG A 27 -11.89 -9.08 -2.95
CA ARG A 27 -10.68 -9.55 -3.60
C ARG A 27 -9.45 -8.85 -3.03
N LEU A 28 -8.39 -9.63 -2.83
CA LEU A 28 -7.07 -9.14 -2.54
C LEU A 28 -6.15 -9.52 -3.70
N GLN A 29 -5.40 -8.57 -4.21
CA GLN A 29 -4.40 -8.80 -5.24
C GLN A 29 -3.03 -8.32 -4.81
N TYR A 30 -2.01 -9.10 -5.15
CA TYR A 30 -0.61 -8.80 -4.89
C TYR A 30 0.06 -8.41 -6.20
N VAL A 31 0.78 -7.30 -6.18
CA VAL A 31 1.44 -6.76 -7.36
C VAL A 31 2.88 -6.38 -7.00
N THR A 32 3.81 -6.63 -7.90
CA THR A 32 5.16 -6.10 -7.80
C THR A 32 5.20 -4.72 -8.45
N GLY A 33 5.66 -3.72 -7.71
CA GLY A 33 5.68 -2.31 -8.15
C GLY A 33 6.79 -1.99 -9.15
N HIS A 34 7.75 -2.89 -9.37
CA HIS A 34 8.78 -2.70 -10.39
C HIS A 34 9.28 -4.04 -10.96
N ALA A 35 9.62 -4.03 -12.24
CA ALA A 35 10.28 -5.13 -12.93
C ALA A 35 11.79 -5.17 -12.62
N SER A 36 12.49 -6.19 -13.11
CA SER A 36 13.95 -6.36 -12.91
C SER A 36 14.79 -5.18 -13.43
N ASN A 37 14.27 -4.45 -14.40
CA ASN A 37 14.88 -3.22 -14.94
C ASN A 37 14.60 -1.97 -14.09
N GLY A 38 13.89 -2.08 -12.96
CA GLY A 38 13.55 -0.99 -12.05
C GLY A 38 12.39 -0.10 -12.52
N ARG A 39 11.73 -0.44 -13.63
CA ARG A 39 10.57 0.29 -14.17
C ARG A 39 9.28 -0.40 -13.78
N LEU A 40 8.16 0.30 -13.96
CA LEU A 40 6.84 -0.29 -13.81
C LEU A 40 6.68 -1.43 -14.82
N PRO A 41 6.15 -2.62 -14.42
CA PRO A 41 5.90 -3.71 -15.37
C PRO A 41 4.90 -3.29 -16.45
N ASP A 42 5.19 -3.66 -17.70
CA ASP A 42 4.35 -3.30 -18.86
C ASP A 42 3.10 -4.18 -18.99
N ASP A 43 3.06 -5.32 -18.29
CA ASP A 43 2.02 -6.36 -18.37
C ASP A 43 0.98 -6.29 -17.21
N LEU A 44 0.89 -5.15 -16.53
CA LEU A 44 -0.07 -4.97 -15.45
C LEU A 44 -1.51 -4.90 -16.00
N ASP A 45 -2.42 -5.68 -15.41
CA ASP A 45 -3.84 -5.62 -15.71
C ASP A 45 -4.50 -4.40 -15.01
N TRP A 46 -4.46 -3.25 -15.67
CA TRP A 46 -4.98 -2.00 -15.17
C TRP A 46 -6.49 -2.04 -14.88
N ARG A 47 -7.25 -2.82 -15.64
CA ARG A 47 -8.68 -3.01 -15.40
C ARG A 47 -8.92 -3.67 -14.04
N SER A 48 -8.14 -4.69 -13.73
CA SER A 48 -8.19 -5.36 -12.43
C SER A 48 -7.71 -4.46 -11.30
N LEU A 49 -6.67 -3.65 -11.55
CA LEU A 49 -6.08 -2.75 -10.57
C LEU A 49 -6.99 -1.54 -10.24
N ALA A 50 -7.86 -1.16 -11.19
CA ALA A 50 -8.85 -0.09 -10.99
C ALA A 50 -10.17 -0.57 -10.38
N ASP A 51 -10.32 -1.87 -10.07
CA ASP A 51 -11.54 -2.40 -9.48
C ASP A 51 -11.75 -1.87 -8.05
N PRO A 52 -12.83 -1.10 -7.80
CA PRO A 52 -13.10 -0.54 -6.48
C PRO A 52 -13.44 -1.58 -5.41
N ASN A 53 -13.75 -2.83 -5.82
CA ASN A 53 -14.06 -3.94 -4.93
C ASN A 53 -12.85 -4.83 -4.62
N ALA A 54 -11.65 -4.36 -4.92
CA ALA A 54 -10.41 -5.03 -4.61
C ALA A 54 -9.56 -4.20 -3.63
N THR A 55 -8.79 -4.91 -2.79
CA THR A 55 -7.64 -4.34 -2.10
C THR A 55 -6.38 -4.76 -2.86
N THR A 56 -5.52 -3.80 -3.18
CA THR A 56 -4.26 -4.06 -3.87
C THR A 56 -3.09 -3.85 -2.93
N ALA A 57 -2.23 -4.86 -2.81
CA ALA A 57 -0.96 -4.79 -2.09
C ALA A 57 0.18 -4.73 -3.10
N ILE A 58 0.90 -3.61 -3.14
CA ILE A 58 1.97 -3.34 -4.10
C ILE A 58 3.31 -3.40 -3.38
N TYR A 59 4.17 -4.30 -3.82
CA TYR A 59 5.49 -4.51 -3.25
C TYR A 59 6.53 -3.62 -3.94
N MET A 60 7.37 -2.98 -3.13
CA MET A 60 8.53 -2.17 -3.56
C MET A 60 8.21 -1.06 -4.58
N PRO A 61 7.12 -0.28 -4.43
CA PRO A 61 6.69 0.65 -5.47
C PRO A 61 7.31 2.06 -5.36
N VAL A 62 8.19 2.34 -4.42
CA VAL A 62 8.59 3.73 -4.06
C VAL A 62 8.93 4.59 -5.28
N ARG A 63 9.71 4.06 -6.22
CA ARG A 63 10.14 4.80 -7.43
C ARG A 63 9.09 4.86 -8.52
N THR A 64 8.19 3.89 -8.57
CA THR A 64 7.21 3.70 -9.64
C THR A 64 5.79 4.05 -9.24
N PHE A 65 5.56 4.34 -7.96
CA PHE A 65 4.21 4.54 -7.44
C PHE A 65 3.51 5.76 -8.05
N GLY A 66 4.25 6.81 -8.39
CA GLY A 66 3.68 7.97 -9.11
C GLY A 66 3.11 7.57 -10.48
N GLU A 67 3.87 6.79 -11.25
CA GLU A 67 3.43 6.26 -12.52
C GLU A 67 2.28 5.26 -12.36
N PHE A 68 2.40 4.34 -11.39
CA PHE A 68 1.33 3.38 -11.05
C PHE A 68 0.02 4.09 -10.74
N SER A 69 0.06 5.09 -9.85
CA SER A 69 -1.10 5.88 -9.45
C SER A 69 -1.76 6.57 -10.66
N ALA A 70 -0.96 7.21 -11.52
CA ALA A 70 -1.46 7.86 -12.73
C ALA A 70 -2.16 6.87 -13.68
N GLN A 71 -1.55 5.73 -13.94
CA GLN A 71 -2.12 4.69 -14.80
C GLN A 71 -3.40 4.07 -14.21
N ALA A 72 -3.41 3.80 -12.91
CA ALA A 72 -4.59 3.30 -12.22
C ALA A 72 -5.77 4.28 -12.28
N MET A 73 -5.52 5.57 -12.10
CA MET A 73 -6.54 6.62 -12.24
C MET A 73 -7.03 6.75 -13.69
N LEU A 74 -6.14 6.66 -14.69
CA LEU A 74 -6.53 6.63 -16.11
C LEU A 74 -7.41 5.42 -16.44
N ALA A 75 -7.18 4.29 -15.78
CA ALA A 75 -8.01 3.09 -15.92
C ALA A 75 -9.35 3.16 -15.15
N GLY A 76 -9.60 4.24 -14.41
CA GLY A 76 -10.86 4.50 -13.73
C GLY A 76 -10.86 4.34 -12.21
N LEU A 77 -9.69 4.12 -11.58
CA LEU A 77 -9.62 4.13 -10.12
C LEU A 77 -9.87 5.54 -9.58
N ASP A 78 -10.80 5.64 -8.61
CA ASP A 78 -11.12 6.92 -7.98
C ASP A 78 -9.86 7.51 -7.31
N PRO A 79 -9.46 8.75 -7.65
CA PRO A 79 -8.35 9.46 -7.02
C PRO A 79 -8.44 9.55 -5.49
N ALA A 80 -9.66 9.55 -4.95
CA ALA A 80 -9.93 9.59 -3.51
C ALA A 80 -9.82 8.21 -2.83
N THR A 81 -9.58 7.13 -3.58
CA THR A 81 -9.40 5.79 -3.00
C THR A 81 -8.29 5.81 -1.96
N PRO A 82 -8.55 5.35 -0.73
CA PRO A 82 -7.56 5.31 0.33
C PRO A 82 -6.32 4.51 -0.05
N ALA A 83 -5.17 5.04 0.29
CA ALA A 83 -3.88 4.40 0.08
C ALA A 83 -2.96 4.62 1.28
N VAL A 84 -2.24 3.58 1.69
CA VAL A 84 -1.34 3.61 2.83
C VAL A 84 -0.02 2.96 2.46
N ALA A 85 1.08 3.65 2.71
CA ALA A 85 2.41 3.08 2.59
C ALA A 85 2.92 2.65 3.98
N VAL A 86 3.45 1.45 4.08
CA VAL A 86 4.10 0.93 5.29
C VAL A 86 5.54 0.60 4.95
N CYS A 87 6.46 1.31 5.60
CA CYS A 87 7.89 1.08 5.51
C CYS A 87 8.34 0.17 6.65
N ALA A 88 9.18 -0.80 6.36
CA ALA A 88 9.76 -1.73 7.35
C ALA A 88 8.68 -2.40 8.24
N ALA A 89 7.56 -2.82 7.65
CA ALA A 89 6.43 -3.42 8.35
C ALA A 89 6.87 -4.49 9.37
N THR A 90 6.37 -4.40 10.60
CA THR A 90 6.66 -5.28 11.74
C THR A 90 8.12 -5.25 12.24
N ARG A 91 8.91 -4.29 11.81
CA ARG A 91 10.32 -4.15 12.23
C ARG A 91 10.54 -2.88 13.05
N PRO A 92 11.66 -2.79 13.81
CA PRO A 92 12.11 -1.52 14.36
C PRO A 92 12.27 -0.47 13.24
N GLY A 93 11.78 0.74 13.46
CA GLY A 93 11.76 1.80 12.44
C GLY A 93 10.58 1.72 11.47
N GLU A 94 9.56 0.91 11.78
CA GLU A 94 8.30 0.93 11.02
C GLU A 94 7.73 2.36 10.96
N SER A 95 7.38 2.80 9.77
CA SER A 95 6.66 4.05 9.56
C SER A 95 5.48 3.86 8.61
N VAL A 96 4.43 4.66 8.82
CA VAL A 96 3.19 4.57 8.07
C VAL A 96 2.85 5.94 7.49
N ILE A 97 2.55 5.98 6.20
CA ILE A 97 2.15 7.20 5.50
C ILE A 97 0.76 6.98 4.92
N HIS A 98 -0.21 7.73 5.41
CA HIS A 98 -1.58 7.71 4.92
C HIS A 98 -1.78 8.70 3.78
N GLY A 99 -2.68 8.39 2.88
CA GLY A 99 -3.10 9.27 1.79
C GLY A 99 -4.21 8.65 0.95
N THR A 100 -4.32 9.15 -0.26
CA THR A 100 -5.16 8.59 -1.30
C THR A 100 -4.29 8.19 -2.50
N VAL A 101 -4.85 7.50 -3.47
CA VAL A 101 -4.16 7.19 -4.72
C VAL A 101 -3.56 8.46 -5.34
N ALA A 102 -4.28 9.58 -5.31
CA ALA A 102 -3.80 10.84 -5.85
C ALA A 102 -2.73 11.52 -4.99
N SER A 103 -2.85 11.47 -3.65
CA SER A 103 -1.99 12.27 -2.76
C SER A 103 -0.74 11.53 -2.26
N LEU A 104 -0.78 10.20 -2.21
CA LEU A 104 0.30 9.39 -1.64
C LEU A 104 1.62 9.51 -2.41
N PRO A 105 1.66 9.65 -3.77
CA PRO A 105 2.93 9.80 -4.48
C PRO A 105 3.79 10.97 -3.99
N ALA A 106 3.18 12.14 -3.79
CA ALA A 106 3.90 13.31 -3.30
C ALA A 106 4.41 13.13 -1.86
N ARG A 107 3.61 12.46 -1.02
CA ARG A 107 3.99 12.14 0.37
C ARG A 107 5.17 11.17 0.42
N LEU A 108 5.17 10.15 -0.45
CA LEU A 108 6.29 9.20 -0.56
C LEU A 108 7.57 9.88 -1.05
N ALA A 109 7.46 10.81 -2.01
CA ALA A 109 8.60 11.53 -2.55
C ALA A 109 9.30 12.43 -1.52
N SER A 110 8.54 12.96 -0.54
CA SER A 110 9.05 13.81 0.54
C SER A 110 9.47 13.05 1.81
N ALA A 111 9.18 11.76 1.89
CA ALA A 111 9.42 10.98 3.09
C ALA A 111 10.84 10.41 3.12
N ASP A 112 11.45 10.41 4.30
CA ASP A 112 12.72 9.74 4.56
C ASP A 112 12.45 8.27 4.93
N LEU A 113 12.55 7.38 3.93
CA LEU A 113 12.16 5.98 4.06
C LEU A 113 13.40 5.09 4.09
N HIS A 114 13.57 4.36 5.19
CA HIS A 114 14.66 3.42 5.39
C HIS A 114 14.12 1.99 5.48
N GLY A 115 14.15 1.27 4.37
CA GLY A 115 13.75 -0.14 4.31
C GLY A 115 12.72 -0.45 3.21
N PRO A 116 12.25 -1.69 3.17
CA PRO A 116 11.27 -2.11 2.17
C PRO A 116 9.92 -1.44 2.42
N VAL A 117 9.29 -0.96 1.35
CA VAL A 117 7.99 -0.31 1.40
C VAL A 117 6.95 -1.17 0.71
N LEU A 118 5.82 -1.30 1.38
CA LEU A 118 4.58 -1.86 0.84
C LEU A 118 3.55 -0.74 0.74
N VAL A 119 2.82 -0.67 -0.37
CA VAL A 119 1.65 0.20 -0.48
C VAL A 119 0.39 -0.65 -0.56
N LEU A 120 -0.59 -0.31 0.26
CA LEU A 120 -1.94 -0.86 0.21
C LEU A 120 -2.87 0.18 -0.40
N ILE A 121 -3.77 -0.25 -1.31
CA ILE A 121 -4.80 0.59 -1.92
C ILE A 121 -6.14 -0.12 -1.77
N GLY A 122 -7.17 0.59 -1.38
CA GLY A 122 -8.52 0.05 -1.35
C GLY A 122 -9.45 0.71 -0.34
N ARG A 123 -10.75 0.51 -0.52
CA ARG A 123 -11.78 1.08 0.35
C ARG A 123 -11.77 0.51 1.78
N THR A 124 -11.21 -0.69 1.98
CA THR A 124 -11.03 -1.26 3.32
C THR A 124 -10.10 -0.44 4.20
N LEU A 125 -9.31 0.46 3.61
CA LEU A 125 -8.36 1.31 4.34
C LEU A 125 -9.02 2.60 4.86
N ALA A 126 -10.26 2.89 4.51
CA ALA A 126 -10.97 4.10 4.96
C ALA A 126 -11.09 4.17 6.49
N ASP A 127 -11.25 3.01 7.13
CA ASP A 127 -11.36 2.88 8.59
C ASP A 127 -10.00 2.55 9.25
N ALA A 128 -8.92 2.52 8.48
CA ALA A 128 -7.59 2.36 9.04
C ALA A 128 -7.37 3.48 10.04
N ALA A 129 -7.35 3.14 11.33
CA ALA A 129 -7.06 4.09 12.37
C ALA A 129 -5.74 4.77 12.00
N ILE A 130 -5.78 6.09 11.81
CA ILE A 130 -4.56 6.89 11.69
C ILE A 130 -3.83 6.64 13.00
N PRO A 131 -2.72 5.90 13.06
CA PRO A 131 -1.95 5.84 14.27
C PRO A 131 -1.50 7.29 14.50
N GLN A 132 -2.02 7.93 15.51
CA GLN A 132 -1.28 9.00 16.13
C GLN A 132 0.09 8.40 16.39
N THR A 133 1.12 9.05 15.89
CA THR A 133 2.53 8.73 16.08
C THR A 133 2.70 8.13 17.49
N MET A 134 2.72 6.81 17.59
CA MET A 134 3.17 6.17 18.82
C MET A 134 4.68 6.31 18.80
N ASP A 135 5.13 7.34 19.50
CA ASP A 135 6.49 7.51 19.93
C ASP A 135 6.88 6.26 20.74
N ILE A 136 7.57 5.31 20.11
CA ILE A 136 8.07 4.09 20.77
C ILE A 136 9.26 4.43 21.69
N ALA A 137 9.52 5.70 21.95
CA ALA A 137 10.54 6.15 22.87
C ALA A 137 10.16 6.03 24.36
N ALA A 138 8.94 5.61 24.71
CA ALA A 138 8.44 5.58 26.10
C ALA A 138 8.18 4.19 26.68
N ALA A 139 8.77 3.13 26.12
CA ALA A 139 8.71 1.79 26.72
C ALA A 139 10.14 1.26 26.96
N ARG A 140 10.79 1.81 27.97
CA ARG A 140 11.90 1.17 28.69
C ARG A 140 11.45 0.76 30.06
#